data_f2e722fdc41678a878f959144fe00720
#
_entry.id   f2e722fdc41678a878f959144fe00720
#
_cell.length_a   1.000
_cell.length_b   1.000
_cell.length_c   1.000
_cell.angle_alpha   90.00
_cell.angle_beta   90.00
_cell.angle_gamma   90.00
#
_symmetry.space_group_name_H-M   'P 1'
#
loop_
_entity.id
_entity.type
_entity.pdbx_description
1 polymer ?
#
loop_
_entity_poly.entity_id
_entity_poly.type
_entity_poly.pdbx_seq_one_letter_code
_entity_poly.pdbx_strand_id
1 'polypeptide(L)'
;MSAALQIHYSTDLLSEAEYLQEMLQEISGTKFTILEKDYIEGKAIVLQTKPLSINGISSEAYVLDISSASGVSITGSDPSGVFYGIQSLMALMPVDFYIMSQRKILVPTVRIEDAPRFPYRGQQLDVCRNFFSKNAVLKLMDLMAFYKLNTLQLYLSEDEGWRIEIESLPELTAVGGQRQHTSKNSAALHPSYGSGPIAYEEGTHGSGFYTRADFIEMLQYAEERHITMIPTINFPGHARAAIKAMEARYQHFMAKGKEQLAKEYRLIDPAENSQYSSAQGYNDNVVNVARESAYRFYETVIKSISDMYR
;
A
#
# COMPACT_ATOMS: atom_id res chain seq x y z
N MET A 1 -9.49 23.84 19.96
CA MET A 1 -8.15 24.26 19.52
C MET A 1 -8.32 25.46 18.60
N SER A 2 -7.46 26.45 18.67
CA SER A 2 -7.50 27.62 17.78
C SER A 2 -6.21 27.68 16.97
N ALA A 3 -6.21 28.37 15.83
CA ALA A 3 -5.02 28.57 14.98
C ALA A 3 -3.82 29.27 15.68
N ALA A 4 -4.01 29.77 16.88
CA ALA A 4 -2.92 30.29 17.72
C ALA A 4 -2.13 29.18 18.44
N LEU A 5 -2.62 27.93 18.45
CA LEU A 5 -1.89 26.79 19.00
C LEU A 5 -0.83 26.34 18.00
N GLN A 6 0.41 26.24 18.49
CA GLN A 6 1.53 25.69 17.74
C GLN A 6 1.66 24.20 18.01
N ILE A 7 2.16 23.45 17.03
CA ILE A 7 2.54 22.05 17.19
C ILE A 7 4.04 22.02 17.46
N HIS A 8 4.42 21.52 18.60
CA HIS A 8 5.81 21.34 19.00
C HIS A 8 6.15 19.87 19.01
N TYR A 9 7.32 19.49 18.53
CA TYR A 9 7.73 18.10 18.39
C TYR A 9 9.21 17.91 18.76
N SER A 10 9.54 16.74 19.31
CA SER A 10 10.93 16.30 19.48
C SER A 10 11.55 15.89 18.14
N THR A 11 12.87 15.99 18.02
CA THR A 11 13.67 15.89 16.77
C THR A 11 13.32 14.71 15.87
N ASP A 12 12.86 13.60 16.42
CA ASP A 12 12.52 12.35 15.71
C ASP A 12 11.07 12.30 15.20
N LEU A 13 10.28 13.37 15.34
CA LEU A 13 8.83 13.38 15.08
C LEU A 13 8.39 14.40 14.01
N LEU A 14 9.27 14.73 13.07
CA LEU A 14 8.92 15.70 12.02
C LEU A 14 7.76 15.18 11.14
N SER A 15 7.79 13.90 10.74
CA SER A 15 6.77 13.28 9.90
C SER A 15 5.39 13.30 10.59
N GLU A 16 5.32 12.95 11.88
CA GLU A 16 4.10 12.97 12.67
C GLU A 16 3.57 14.39 12.88
N ALA A 17 4.46 15.36 13.01
CA ALA A 17 4.08 16.76 13.16
C ALA A 17 3.52 17.34 11.85
N GLU A 18 4.12 17.01 10.72
CA GLU A 18 3.63 17.37 9.38
C GLU A 18 2.28 16.71 9.10
N TYR A 19 2.16 15.40 9.36
CA TYR A 19 0.89 14.68 9.23
C TYR A 19 -0.23 15.33 10.05
N LEU A 20 0.03 15.64 11.34
CA LEU A 20 -0.96 16.32 12.19
C LEU A 20 -1.29 17.72 11.67
N GLN A 21 -0.29 18.47 11.19
CA GLN A 21 -0.50 19.81 10.61
C GLN A 21 -1.47 19.74 9.41
N GLU A 22 -1.25 18.80 8.49
CA GLU A 22 -2.09 18.61 7.30
C GLU A 22 -3.53 18.27 7.69
N MET A 23 -3.71 17.28 8.57
CA MET A 23 -5.03 16.86 9.04
C MET A 23 -5.79 18.01 9.72
N LEU A 24 -5.13 18.78 10.59
CA LEU A 24 -5.75 19.93 11.24
C LEU A 24 -6.04 21.06 10.25
N GLN A 25 -5.21 21.26 9.23
CA GLN A 25 -5.43 22.24 8.18
C GLN A 25 -6.65 21.87 7.31
N GLU A 26 -6.81 20.61 6.94
CA GLU A 26 -7.99 20.13 6.20
C GLU A 26 -9.29 20.42 6.96
N ILE A 27 -9.31 20.12 8.26
CA ILE A 27 -10.49 20.30 9.10
C ILE A 27 -10.79 21.77 9.39
N SER A 28 -9.75 22.58 9.70
CA SER A 28 -9.93 23.96 10.17
C SER A 28 -9.82 25.01 9.08
N GLY A 29 -9.28 24.66 7.92
CA GLY A 29 -8.93 25.63 6.86
C GLY A 29 -7.77 26.54 7.23
N THR A 30 -7.02 26.24 8.32
CA THR A 30 -5.95 27.09 8.82
C THR A 30 -4.67 26.28 9.03
N LYS A 31 -3.55 26.76 8.49
CA LYS A 31 -2.25 26.11 8.68
C LYS A 31 -1.70 26.40 10.08
N PHE A 32 -1.39 25.35 10.83
CA PHE A 32 -0.73 25.42 12.13
C PHE A 32 0.79 25.57 11.92
N THR A 33 1.45 26.29 12.82
CA THR A 33 2.92 26.35 12.83
C THR A 33 3.48 25.13 13.55
N ILE A 34 4.44 24.44 12.92
CA ILE A 34 5.22 23.37 13.56
C ILE A 34 6.58 23.88 13.97
N LEU A 35 7.07 23.48 15.15
CA LEU A 35 8.34 23.90 15.74
C LEU A 35 9.03 22.72 16.44
N GLU A 36 10.28 22.48 16.07
CA GLU A 36 11.12 21.52 16.79
C GLU A 36 11.52 22.09 18.13
N LYS A 37 10.90 21.61 19.21
CA LYS A 37 11.16 22.08 20.56
C LYS A 37 10.57 21.14 21.62
N ASP A 38 11.39 20.68 22.56
CA ASP A 38 10.99 19.68 23.58
C ASP A 38 10.17 20.25 24.75
N TYR A 39 10.29 21.53 25.07
CA TYR A 39 9.61 22.15 26.22
C TYR A 39 8.93 23.47 25.87
N ILE A 40 7.72 23.67 26.42
CA ILE A 40 6.90 24.85 26.12
C ILE A 40 6.19 25.35 27.37
N GLU A 41 6.21 26.70 27.52
CA GLU A 41 5.32 27.40 28.44
C GLU A 41 4.01 27.75 27.71
N GLY A 42 2.87 27.42 28.32
CA GLY A 42 1.56 27.80 27.83
C GLY A 42 0.83 26.65 27.09
N LYS A 43 -0.23 27.00 26.37
CA LYS A 43 -1.07 26.02 25.63
C LYS A 43 -0.48 25.73 24.27
N ALA A 44 -0.20 24.46 24.00
CA ALA A 44 0.29 23.99 22.72
C ALA A 44 -0.23 22.59 22.41
N ILE A 45 0.10 22.10 21.22
CA ILE A 45 0.05 20.67 20.88
C ILE A 45 1.51 20.18 20.96
N VAL A 46 1.78 19.18 21.78
CA VAL A 46 3.13 18.66 22.02
C VAL A 46 3.21 17.22 21.63
N LEU A 47 4.13 16.89 20.72
CA LEU A 47 4.46 15.53 20.30
C LEU A 47 5.85 15.18 20.85
N GLN A 48 5.96 14.08 21.59
CA GLN A 48 7.24 13.66 22.17
C GLN A 48 7.34 12.15 22.29
N THR A 49 8.57 11.64 22.22
CA THR A 49 8.88 10.25 22.56
C THR A 49 9.49 10.17 23.96
N LYS A 50 9.10 9.20 24.76
CA LYS A 50 9.70 8.89 26.06
C LYS A 50 9.59 7.41 26.34
N PRO A 51 10.49 6.81 27.14
CA PRO A 51 10.29 5.46 27.64
C PRO A 51 8.92 5.32 28.30
N LEU A 52 8.07 4.49 27.72
CA LEU A 52 6.68 4.31 28.12
C LEU A 52 6.32 2.83 28.03
N SER A 53 5.55 2.34 28.99
CA SER A 53 4.95 0.99 28.95
C SER A 53 3.53 1.04 29.49
N ILE A 54 2.58 0.54 28.71
CA ILE A 54 1.16 0.42 29.06
C ILE A 54 0.82 -1.07 29.15
N ASN A 55 0.40 -1.51 30.33
CA ASN A 55 0.11 -2.94 30.59
C ASN A 55 1.26 -3.90 30.20
N GLY A 56 2.53 -3.46 30.35
CA GLY A 56 3.71 -4.23 29.98
C GLY A 56 4.09 -4.17 28.52
N ILE A 57 3.37 -3.42 27.68
CA ILE A 57 3.66 -3.22 26.25
C ILE A 57 4.36 -1.87 26.07
N SER A 58 5.54 -1.88 25.47
CA SER A 58 6.37 -0.71 25.23
C SER A 58 6.60 -0.38 23.76
N SER A 59 6.01 -1.15 22.84
CA SER A 59 6.03 -0.83 21.41
C SER A 59 4.70 -0.20 21.03
N GLU A 60 4.75 0.88 20.26
CA GLU A 60 3.56 1.59 19.77
C GLU A 60 2.62 2.10 20.89
N ALA A 61 3.11 2.14 22.14
CA ALA A 61 2.33 2.61 23.27
C ALA A 61 2.29 4.16 23.30
N TYR A 62 1.18 4.73 23.75
CA TYR A 62 1.06 6.19 23.87
C TYR A 62 0.17 6.63 25.03
N VAL A 63 0.39 7.88 25.43
CA VAL A 63 -0.47 8.65 26.32
C VAL A 63 -0.91 9.90 25.58
N LEU A 64 -2.21 10.10 25.42
CA LEU A 64 -2.82 11.35 24.97
C LEU A 64 -3.43 12.04 26.18
N ASP A 65 -2.97 13.25 26.48
CA ASP A 65 -3.50 14.10 27.56
C ASP A 65 -4.03 15.42 26.98
N ILE A 66 -5.31 15.69 27.20
CA ILE A 66 -5.97 16.91 26.75
C ILE A 66 -6.46 17.68 27.97
N SER A 67 -5.87 18.87 28.17
CA SER A 67 -6.16 19.73 29.32
C SER A 67 -6.52 21.16 28.88
N SER A 68 -7.46 21.76 29.58
CA SER A 68 -7.79 23.19 29.36
C SER A 68 -6.65 24.13 29.78
N ALA A 69 -5.73 23.66 30.61
CA ALA A 69 -4.58 24.46 31.10
C ALA A 69 -3.38 24.40 30.15
N SER A 70 -2.99 23.18 29.71
CA SER A 70 -1.75 22.95 28.96
C SER A 70 -1.96 22.70 27.45
N GLY A 71 -3.20 22.42 27.00
CA GLY A 71 -3.48 22.08 25.62
C GLY A 71 -3.50 20.58 25.39
N VAL A 72 -2.80 20.10 24.35
CA VAL A 72 -2.76 18.67 23.95
C VAL A 72 -1.33 18.16 24.07
N SER A 73 -1.13 17.03 24.71
CA SER A 73 0.17 16.34 24.77
C SER A 73 -0.01 14.90 24.31
N ILE A 74 0.81 14.48 23.35
CA ILE A 74 0.90 13.10 22.88
C ILE A 74 2.31 12.62 23.17
N THR A 75 2.42 11.62 24.04
CA THR A 75 3.69 10.97 24.38
C THR A 75 3.65 9.54 23.91
N GLY A 76 4.51 9.16 22.97
CA GLY A 76 4.68 7.79 22.49
C GLY A 76 5.91 7.11 23.07
N SER A 77 5.91 5.79 23.11
CA SER A 77 7.10 4.98 23.36
C SER A 77 8.09 5.04 22.18
N ASP A 78 7.57 5.33 21.00
CA ASP A 78 8.22 5.42 19.71
C ASP A 78 7.38 6.33 18.77
N PRO A 79 7.87 6.69 17.57
CA PRO A 79 7.11 7.50 16.61
C PRO A 79 5.75 6.90 16.23
N SER A 80 5.66 5.56 16.08
CA SER A 80 4.38 4.88 15.81
C SER A 80 3.37 5.09 16.93
N GLY A 81 3.81 5.05 18.19
CA GLY A 81 2.97 5.37 19.35
C GLY A 81 2.42 6.78 19.29
N VAL A 82 3.27 7.78 18.94
CA VAL A 82 2.82 9.17 18.74
C VAL A 82 1.80 9.26 17.63
N PHE A 83 2.05 8.60 16.48
CA PHE A 83 1.12 8.55 15.35
C PHE A 83 -0.25 7.98 15.77
N TYR A 84 -0.30 6.88 16.52
CA TYR A 84 -1.57 6.32 17.01
C TYR A 84 -2.25 7.20 18.07
N GLY A 85 -1.48 7.96 18.83
CA GLY A 85 -2.00 9.02 19.69
C GLY A 85 -2.68 10.14 18.88
N ILE A 86 -2.10 10.52 17.73
CA ILE A 86 -2.71 11.45 16.77
C ILE A 86 -4.03 10.90 16.24
N GLN A 87 -4.09 9.61 15.85
CA GLN A 87 -5.34 8.99 15.38
C GLN A 87 -6.43 9.03 16.46
N SER A 88 -6.05 8.83 17.73
CA SER A 88 -7.00 8.97 18.85
C SER A 88 -7.47 10.41 19.04
N LEU A 89 -6.59 11.39 18.88
CA LEU A 89 -6.99 12.80 18.90
C LEU A 89 -7.99 13.12 17.78
N MET A 90 -7.72 12.62 16.56
CA MET A 90 -8.62 12.79 15.41
C MET A 90 -9.98 12.13 15.65
N ALA A 91 -10.02 10.93 16.23
CA ALA A 91 -11.26 10.23 16.56
C ALA A 91 -12.11 10.91 17.64
N LEU A 92 -11.52 11.77 18.48
CA LEU A 92 -12.23 12.58 19.46
C LEU A 92 -12.90 13.83 18.87
N MET A 93 -12.59 14.17 17.62
CA MET A 93 -13.19 15.32 16.96
C MET A 93 -14.61 15.02 16.53
N PRO A 94 -15.57 15.95 16.77
CA PRO A 94 -16.95 15.78 16.29
C PRO A 94 -17.02 15.63 14.77
N VAL A 95 -17.91 14.78 14.29
CA VAL A 95 -18.10 14.48 12.86
C VAL A 95 -18.37 15.76 12.04
N ASP A 96 -19.06 16.74 12.62
CA ASP A 96 -19.36 18.02 11.95
C ASP A 96 -18.10 18.78 11.50
N PHE A 97 -16.96 18.56 12.15
CA PHE A 97 -15.69 19.18 11.76
C PHE A 97 -15.12 18.63 10.44
N TYR A 98 -15.43 17.36 10.12
CA TYR A 98 -15.04 16.74 8.86
C TYR A 98 -15.94 17.11 7.69
N ILE A 99 -17.13 17.66 7.98
CA ILE A 99 -18.12 18.05 6.97
C ILE A 99 -18.02 19.55 6.66
N MET A 100 -17.75 20.37 7.66
CA MET A 100 -17.70 21.83 7.55
C MET A 100 -16.46 22.38 8.27
N SER A 101 -15.54 22.99 7.53
CA SER A 101 -14.36 23.63 8.10
C SER A 101 -14.75 24.64 9.19
N GLN A 102 -14.27 24.44 10.39
CA GLN A 102 -14.54 25.31 11.53
C GLN A 102 -13.25 25.87 12.12
N ARG A 103 -13.22 27.19 12.34
CA ARG A 103 -12.04 27.88 12.91
C ARG A 103 -11.71 27.48 14.36
N LYS A 104 -12.62 26.81 15.06
CA LYS A 104 -12.41 26.34 16.44
C LYS A 104 -12.79 24.87 16.54
N ILE A 105 -11.83 24.04 16.85
CA ILE A 105 -12.04 22.61 17.08
C ILE A 105 -12.16 22.40 18.60
N LEU A 106 -13.31 21.88 19.04
CA LEU A 106 -13.55 21.55 20.45
C LEU A 106 -13.30 20.06 20.64
N VAL A 107 -12.41 19.74 21.58
CA VAL A 107 -12.12 18.37 22.00
C VAL A 107 -12.35 18.24 23.51
N PRO A 108 -12.80 17.08 23.99
CA PRO A 108 -13.03 16.88 25.43
C PRO A 108 -11.70 16.91 26.19
N THR A 109 -11.72 17.37 27.44
CA THR A 109 -10.61 17.14 28.37
C THR A 109 -10.62 15.68 28.76
N VAL A 110 -9.55 14.96 28.45
CA VAL A 110 -9.45 13.50 28.67
C VAL A 110 -7.97 13.08 28.69
N ARG A 111 -7.70 12.00 29.42
CA ARG A 111 -6.43 11.27 29.36
C ARG A 111 -6.71 9.86 28.86
N ILE A 112 -5.99 9.46 27.81
CA ILE A 112 -6.04 8.14 27.19
C ILE A 112 -4.66 7.52 27.29
N GLU A 113 -4.59 6.29 27.77
CA GLU A 113 -3.41 5.44 27.77
C GLU A 113 -3.73 4.20 26.97
N ASP A 114 -2.96 3.91 25.93
CA ASP A 114 -3.24 2.81 25.02
C ASP A 114 -1.95 2.19 24.46
N ALA A 115 -2.02 0.89 24.18
CA ALA A 115 -0.96 0.13 23.52
C ALA A 115 -1.59 -1.02 22.73
N PRO A 116 -0.98 -1.46 21.61
CA PRO A 116 -1.60 -2.47 20.76
C PRO A 116 -1.62 -3.83 21.45
N ARG A 117 -2.79 -4.45 21.52
CA ARG A 117 -2.95 -5.81 22.00
C ARG A 117 -2.27 -6.85 21.08
N PHE A 118 -2.24 -6.55 19.77
CA PHE A 118 -1.62 -7.39 18.74
C PHE A 118 -0.59 -6.58 17.95
N PRO A 119 0.65 -7.06 17.81
CA PRO A 119 1.68 -6.36 17.04
C PRO A 119 1.40 -6.36 15.54
N TYR A 120 0.72 -7.39 15.02
CA TYR A 120 0.30 -7.47 13.61
C TYR A 120 -1.19 -7.13 13.50
N ARG A 121 -1.49 -6.08 12.76
CA ARG A 121 -2.85 -5.60 12.50
C ARG A 121 -2.98 -5.31 11.02
N GLY A 122 -3.19 -6.39 10.24
CA GLY A 122 -3.08 -6.38 8.80
C GLY A 122 -4.41 -6.36 8.06
N GLN A 123 -4.38 -5.75 6.87
CA GLN A 123 -5.39 -5.85 5.85
C GLN A 123 -4.77 -6.43 4.57
N GLN A 124 -5.49 -7.29 3.88
CA GLN A 124 -5.13 -7.79 2.55
C GLN A 124 -6.01 -7.15 1.49
N LEU A 125 -5.41 -6.73 0.37
CA LEU A 125 -6.13 -6.23 -0.79
C LEU A 125 -5.68 -6.98 -2.05
N ASP A 126 -6.63 -7.59 -2.76
CA ASP A 126 -6.44 -8.19 -4.06
C ASP A 126 -6.78 -7.16 -5.15
N VAL A 127 -5.75 -6.70 -5.85
CA VAL A 127 -5.88 -5.76 -6.97
C VAL A 127 -5.80 -6.46 -8.34
N CYS A 128 -5.65 -7.79 -8.35
CA CYS A 128 -5.47 -8.58 -9.55
C CYS A 128 -6.80 -8.98 -10.17
N ARG A 129 -7.74 -9.50 -9.38
CA ARG A 129 -9.06 -9.90 -9.86
C ARG A 129 -9.88 -8.68 -10.28
N ASN A 130 -9.82 -7.61 -9.50
CA ASN A 130 -10.33 -6.30 -9.88
C ASN A 130 -9.25 -5.26 -9.60
N PHE A 131 -8.93 -4.44 -10.58
CA PHE A 131 -7.94 -3.39 -10.42
C PHE A 131 -8.52 -2.21 -9.63
N PHE A 132 -7.80 -1.76 -8.64
CA PHE A 132 -8.07 -0.54 -7.89
C PHE A 132 -7.03 0.52 -8.25
N SER A 133 -7.47 1.73 -8.53
CA SER A 133 -6.55 2.82 -8.80
C SER A 133 -5.63 3.10 -7.60
N LYS A 134 -4.48 3.71 -7.83
CA LYS A 134 -3.57 4.17 -6.76
C LYS A 134 -4.34 4.97 -5.70
N ASN A 135 -5.16 5.94 -6.12
CA ASN A 135 -5.94 6.77 -5.20
C ASN A 135 -6.90 5.97 -4.31
N ALA A 136 -7.45 4.86 -4.81
CA ALA A 136 -8.29 3.98 -3.99
C ALA A 136 -7.46 3.24 -2.93
N VAL A 137 -6.23 2.83 -3.26
CA VAL A 137 -5.30 2.20 -2.31
C VAL A 137 -4.84 3.20 -1.25
N LEU A 138 -4.51 4.45 -1.64
CA LEU A 138 -4.15 5.51 -0.69
C LEU A 138 -5.29 5.78 0.30
N LYS A 139 -6.54 5.87 -0.18
CA LYS A 139 -7.73 5.99 0.71
C LYS A 139 -7.89 4.80 1.67
N LEU A 140 -7.58 3.59 1.22
CA LEU A 140 -7.57 2.43 2.12
C LEU A 140 -6.52 2.59 3.21
N MET A 141 -5.32 3.09 2.87
CA MET A 141 -4.26 3.35 3.85
C MET A 141 -4.67 4.43 4.88
N ASP A 142 -5.41 5.48 4.46
CA ASP A 142 -5.98 6.47 5.39
C ASP A 142 -6.95 5.81 6.39
N LEU A 143 -7.83 4.93 5.91
CA LEU A 143 -8.74 4.17 6.77
C LEU A 143 -7.98 3.22 7.70
N MET A 144 -6.95 2.55 7.19
CA MET A 144 -6.08 1.69 7.99
C MET A 144 -5.38 2.47 9.09
N ALA A 145 -4.80 3.63 8.77
CA ALA A 145 -4.19 4.54 9.72
C ALA A 145 -5.17 4.97 10.82
N PHE A 146 -6.36 5.41 10.44
CA PHE A 146 -7.41 5.83 11.38
C PHE A 146 -7.81 4.70 12.35
N TYR A 147 -7.88 3.45 11.87
CA TYR A 147 -8.13 2.27 12.70
C TYR A 147 -6.88 1.63 13.29
N LYS A 148 -5.72 2.29 13.19
CA LYS A 148 -4.42 1.84 13.73
C LYS A 148 -3.98 0.47 13.21
N LEU A 149 -4.33 0.13 11.96
CA LEU A 149 -3.79 -1.03 11.25
C LEU A 149 -2.40 -0.67 10.72
N ASN A 150 -1.45 -1.62 10.80
CA ASN A 150 -0.05 -1.35 10.51
C ASN A 150 0.55 -2.22 9.38
N THR A 151 -0.26 -3.01 8.70
CA THR A 151 0.27 -3.89 7.64
C THR A 151 -0.73 -4.01 6.50
N LEU A 152 -0.31 -3.69 5.27
CA LEU A 152 -1.08 -3.89 4.04
C LEU A 152 -0.40 -4.94 3.18
N GLN A 153 -1.04 -6.10 3.02
CA GLN A 153 -0.63 -7.11 2.05
C GLN A 153 -1.33 -6.82 0.71
N LEU A 154 -0.55 -6.55 -0.33
CA LEU A 154 -1.05 -6.19 -1.65
C LEU A 154 -0.75 -7.29 -2.66
N TYR A 155 -1.79 -7.93 -3.22
CA TYR A 155 -1.64 -8.94 -4.26
C TYR A 155 -1.41 -8.27 -5.61
N LEU A 156 -0.20 -8.45 -6.17
CA LEU A 156 0.26 -7.79 -7.40
C LEU A 156 0.36 -8.74 -8.59
N SER A 157 0.22 -10.05 -8.39
CA SER A 157 0.12 -11.02 -9.49
C SER A 157 -0.83 -12.16 -9.17
N GLU A 158 -1.63 -12.51 -10.17
CA GLU A 158 -2.61 -13.60 -10.15
C GLU A 158 -2.87 -14.14 -11.56
N ASP A 159 -3.79 -15.09 -11.67
CA ASP A 159 -4.21 -15.64 -12.98
C ASP A 159 -4.85 -14.55 -13.85
N GLU A 160 -5.58 -13.63 -13.25
CA GLU A 160 -6.38 -12.61 -13.90
C GLU A 160 -5.67 -11.25 -14.05
N GLY A 161 -4.46 -11.11 -13.53
CA GLY A 161 -3.77 -9.84 -13.66
C GLY A 161 -2.36 -9.81 -13.07
N TRP A 162 -1.53 -9.02 -13.74
CA TRP A 162 -0.23 -8.56 -13.25
C TRP A 162 -0.28 -7.05 -13.05
N ARG A 163 0.02 -6.56 -11.85
CA ARG A 163 -0.32 -5.19 -11.44
C ARG A 163 0.85 -4.28 -11.09
N ILE A 164 2.09 -4.72 -11.32
CA ILE A 164 3.27 -3.91 -11.05
C ILE A 164 4.21 -3.87 -12.25
N GLU A 165 4.68 -2.68 -12.60
CA GLU A 165 5.66 -2.50 -13.67
C GLU A 165 7.03 -3.04 -13.25
N ILE A 166 7.60 -3.86 -14.16
CA ILE A 166 8.98 -4.34 -14.12
C ILE A 166 9.64 -3.88 -15.41
N GLU A 167 10.43 -2.83 -15.37
CA GLU A 167 10.98 -2.14 -16.56
C GLU A 167 11.71 -3.08 -17.53
N SER A 168 12.42 -4.09 -17.01
CA SER A 168 13.13 -5.09 -17.84
C SER A 168 12.19 -6.13 -18.48
N LEU A 169 10.95 -6.20 -18.04
CA LEU A 169 9.93 -7.17 -18.48
C LEU A 169 8.59 -6.48 -18.82
N PRO A 170 8.58 -5.56 -19.81
CA PRO A 170 7.41 -4.73 -20.11
C PRO A 170 6.17 -5.55 -20.53
N GLU A 171 6.36 -6.78 -21.00
CA GLU A 171 5.24 -7.67 -21.36
C GLU A 171 4.37 -8.02 -20.15
N LEU A 172 4.89 -7.93 -18.92
CA LEU A 172 4.13 -8.20 -17.70
C LEU A 172 2.92 -7.25 -17.56
N THR A 173 3.10 -5.98 -17.85
CA THR A 173 2.02 -4.99 -17.83
C THR A 173 1.29 -4.90 -19.15
N ALA A 174 2.01 -4.96 -20.29
CA ALA A 174 1.41 -4.85 -21.62
C ALA A 174 0.47 -6.01 -21.97
N VAL A 175 0.71 -7.20 -21.41
CA VAL A 175 -0.09 -8.41 -21.61
C VAL A 175 -0.83 -8.81 -20.32
N GLY A 176 -0.08 -9.02 -19.24
CA GLY A 176 -0.62 -9.46 -17.96
C GLY A 176 -1.45 -8.39 -17.24
N GLY A 177 -1.26 -7.10 -17.57
CA GLY A 177 -2.05 -6.00 -17.02
C GLY A 177 -3.40 -5.76 -17.72
N GLN A 178 -3.74 -6.52 -18.75
CA GLN A 178 -4.90 -6.27 -19.61
C GLN A 178 -5.79 -7.50 -19.77
N ARG A 179 -7.09 -7.30 -19.74
CA ARG A 179 -8.12 -8.31 -20.05
C ARG A 179 -9.01 -7.81 -21.16
N GLN A 180 -9.16 -8.65 -22.23
CA GLN A 180 -10.01 -8.35 -23.37
C GLN A 180 -10.34 -9.61 -24.18
N HIS A 181 -11.40 -9.59 -24.97
CA HIS A 181 -11.61 -10.61 -25.99
C HIS A 181 -10.58 -10.48 -27.09
N THR A 182 -10.07 -11.63 -27.54
CA THR A 182 -9.15 -11.68 -28.66
C THR A 182 -9.62 -12.77 -29.64
N SER A 183 -9.54 -12.47 -30.92
CA SER A 183 -9.93 -13.42 -32.01
C SER A 183 -8.82 -14.38 -32.41
N LYS A 184 -7.61 -14.22 -31.85
CA LYS A 184 -6.42 -15.07 -32.14
C LYS A 184 -5.65 -15.22 -30.83
N ASN A 185 -4.71 -16.16 -30.78
CA ASN A 185 -3.77 -16.37 -29.67
C ASN A 185 -2.96 -15.10 -29.32
N SER A 186 -3.63 -14.02 -29.10
CA SER A 186 -3.03 -12.75 -28.82
C SER A 186 -2.63 -12.67 -27.36
N ALA A 187 -1.65 -11.86 -27.16
CA ALA A 187 -1.02 -11.53 -25.93
C ALA A 187 -1.93 -10.71 -24.98
N ALA A 188 -3.06 -11.28 -24.54
CA ALA A 188 -3.93 -10.69 -23.54
C ALA A 188 -4.59 -11.77 -22.69
N LEU A 189 -5.00 -11.41 -21.49
CA LEU A 189 -5.81 -12.27 -20.62
C LEU A 189 -7.27 -12.23 -21.08
N HIS A 190 -7.99 -13.34 -20.90
CA HIS A 190 -9.43 -13.37 -21.19
C HIS A 190 -10.20 -12.50 -20.19
N PRO A 191 -11.37 -11.95 -20.61
CA PRO A 191 -12.28 -11.28 -19.70
C PRO A 191 -12.73 -12.20 -18.57
N SER A 192 -12.74 -11.66 -17.36
CA SER A 192 -13.22 -12.31 -16.14
C SER A 192 -13.56 -11.25 -15.10
N TYR A 193 -14.34 -11.60 -14.09
CA TYR A 193 -14.78 -10.69 -13.03
C TYR A 193 -15.24 -9.33 -13.61
N GLY A 194 -14.94 -8.21 -13.05
CA GLY A 194 -15.37 -6.89 -13.49
C GLY A 194 -14.75 -6.34 -14.78
N SER A 195 -14.23 -7.18 -15.71
CA SER A 195 -13.71 -6.71 -16.99
C SER A 195 -14.77 -6.65 -18.07
N GLY A 196 -14.66 -5.68 -19.00
CA GLY A 196 -15.41 -5.64 -20.25
C GLY A 196 -14.78 -6.48 -21.36
N PRO A 197 -15.36 -6.48 -22.58
CA PRO A 197 -14.83 -7.15 -23.74
C PRO A 197 -13.57 -6.50 -24.32
N ILE A 198 -13.32 -5.25 -24.00
CA ILE A 198 -12.20 -4.43 -24.47
C ILE A 198 -11.36 -4.01 -23.26
N ALA A 199 -10.03 -4.03 -23.41
CA ALA A 199 -9.15 -3.55 -22.36
C ALA A 199 -9.37 -2.04 -22.08
N TYR A 200 -9.35 -1.65 -20.81
CA TYR A 200 -9.55 -0.26 -20.37
C TYR A 200 -10.91 0.36 -20.73
N GLU A 201 -11.92 -0.46 -20.96
CA GLU A 201 -13.28 0.04 -21.17
C GLU A 201 -13.78 0.78 -19.92
N GLU A 202 -14.42 1.93 -20.14
CA GLU A 202 -14.92 2.78 -19.05
C GLU A 202 -15.92 2.01 -18.14
N GLY A 203 -15.82 2.19 -16.85
CA GLY A 203 -16.64 1.49 -15.87
C GLY A 203 -16.24 0.03 -15.61
N THR A 204 -15.13 -0.45 -16.21
CA THR A 204 -14.59 -1.78 -15.95
C THR A 204 -13.34 -1.74 -15.09
N HIS A 205 -13.03 -2.86 -14.44
CA HIS A 205 -11.91 -2.99 -13.49
C HIS A 205 -10.99 -4.17 -13.84
N GLY A 206 -11.03 -4.63 -15.09
CA GLY A 206 -10.25 -5.79 -15.54
C GLY A 206 -8.81 -5.46 -15.89
N SER A 207 -8.52 -4.22 -16.30
CA SER A 207 -7.22 -3.79 -16.79
C SER A 207 -6.66 -2.66 -15.93
N GLY A 208 -5.32 -2.63 -15.81
CA GLY A 208 -4.61 -1.62 -15.05
C GLY A 208 -3.36 -2.20 -14.37
N PHE A 209 -2.45 -1.32 -14.02
CA PHE A 209 -1.24 -1.64 -13.26
C PHE A 209 -0.71 -0.37 -12.59
N TYR A 210 0.17 -0.53 -11.63
CA TYR A 210 0.93 0.55 -11.02
C TYR A 210 2.27 0.65 -11.71
N THR A 211 2.64 1.87 -12.11
CA THR A 211 4.00 2.16 -12.57
C THR A 211 4.99 2.02 -11.41
N ARG A 212 6.27 1.93 -11.71
CA ARG A 212 7.32 1.99 -10.69
C ARG A 212 7.17 3.22 -9.80
N ALA A 213 6.90 4.38 -10.40
CA ALA A 213 6.69 5.64 -9.67
C ALA A 213 5.45 5.59 -8.77
N ASP A 214 4.32 5.05 -9.25
CA ASP A 214 3.11 4.87 -8.44
C ASP A 214 3.36 3.99 -7.22
N PHE A 215 4.12 2.91 -7.40
CA PHE A 215 4.39 1.99 -6.29
C PHE A 215 5.31 2.62 -5.25
N ILE A 216 6.34 3.36 -5.67
CA ILE A 216 7.21 4.12 -4.75
C ILE A 216 6.40 5.17 -3.97
N GLU A 217 5.51 5.91 -4.63
CA GLU A 217 4.62 6.85 -3.95
C GLU A 217 3.72 6.15 -2.92
N MET A 218 3.16 4.97 -3.25
CA MET A 218 2.39 4.18 -2.28
C MET A 218 3.24 3.73 -1.09
N LEU A 219 4.52 3.36 -1.30
CA LEU A 219 5.44 3.00 -0.21
C LEU A 219 5.70 4.17 0.73
N GLN A 220 6.00 5.35 0.17
CA GLN A 220 6.21 6.58 0.95
C GLN A 220 4.96 6.97 1.73
N TYR A 221 3.80 6.91 1.09
CA TYR A 221 2.51 7.20 1.72
C TYR A 221 2.17 6.23 2.87
N ALA A 222 2.54 4.95 2.72
CA ALA A 222 2.40 3.94 3.76
C ALA A 222 3.36 4.20 4.94
N GLU A 223 4.63 4.58 4.65
CA GLU A 223 5.64 4.90 5.65
C GLU A 223 5.21 6.07 6.54
N GLU A 224 4.70 7.15 5.96
CA GLU A 224 4.15 8.32 6.68
C GLU A 224 2.97 7.95 7.61
N ARG A 225 2.34 6.79 7.39
CA ARG A 225 1.20 6.25 8.16
C ARG A 225 1.57 5.06 9.04
N HIS A 226 2.85 4.78 9.18
CA HIS A 226 3.36 3.62 9.90
C HIS A 226 2.76 2.28 9.43
N ILE A 227 2.52 2.16 8.12
CA ILE A 227 1.99 0.95 7.48
C ILE A 227 3.10 0.25 6.72
N THR A 228 3.41 -0.99 7.08
CA THR A 228 4.29 -1.85 6.31
C THR A 228 3.53 -2.44 5.11
N MET A 229 4.00 -2.17 3.89
CA MET A 229 3.48 -2.82 2.70
C MET A 229 4.17 -4.16 2.45
N ILE A 230 3.39 -5.20 2.18
CA ILE A 230 3.87 -6.55 1.81
C ILE A 230 3.40 -6.84 0.39
N PRO A 231 4.26 -6.73 -0.64
CA PRO A 231 3.91 -7.10 -2.00
C PRO A 231 3.84 -8.63 -2.12
N THR A 232 2.79 -9.14 -2.74
CA THR A 232 2.63 -10.58 -2.96
C THR A 232 2.69 -10.89 -4.45
N ILE A 233 3.63 -11.75 -4.81
CA ILE A 233 3.81 -12.32 -6.15
C ILE A 233 3.63 -13.83 -6.06
N ASN A 234 2.66 -14.37 -6.78
CA ASN A 234 2.32 -15.80 -6.70
C ASN A 234 3.31 -16.71 -7.43
N PHE A 235 3.61 -17.85 -6.80
CA PHE A 235 4.51 -18.89 -7.31
C PHE A 235 4.26 -20.23 -6.58
N PRO A 236 4.26 -21.36 -7.25
CA PRO A 236 4.29 -21.56 -8.71
C PRO A 236 2.89 -21.50 -9.35
N GLY A 237 1.82 -21.61 -8.58
CA GLY A 237 0.44 -21.48 -9.04
C GLY A 237 -0.02 -20.04 -9.11
N HIS A 238 -1.27 -19.85 -9.60
CA HIS A 238 -1.84 -18.50 -9.78
C HIS A 238 -0.95 -17.57 -10.62
N ALA A 239 -0.25 -18.12 -11.60
CA ALA A 239 0.78 -17.42 -12.36
C ALA A 239 0.42 -17.19 -13.83
N ARG A 240 -0.86 -17.35 -14.20
CA ARG A 240 -1.31 -17.29 -15.59
C ARG A 240 -0.96 -15.97 -16.26
N ALA A 241 -1.15 -14.85 -15.58
CA ALA A 241 -0.79 -13.53 -16.13
C ALA A 241 0.71 -13.43 -16.49
N ALA A 242 1.59 -13.90 -15.61
CA ALA A 242 3.03 -13.96 -15.85
C ALA A 242 3.37 -14.92 -17.01
N ILE A 243 2.74 -16.12 -17.05
CA ILE A 243 2.95 -17.10 -18.10
C ILE A 243 2.57 -16.52 -19.46
N LYS A 244 1.37 -15.92 -19.60
CA LYS A 244 0.93 -15.30 -20.86
C LYS A 244 1.84 -14.16 -21.30
N ALA A 245 2.31 -13.33 -20.38
CA ALA A 245 3.27 -12.28 -20.67
C ALA A 245 4.61 -12.84 -21.18
N MET A 246 5.15 -13.87 -20.53
CA MET A 246 6.42 -14.46 -20.96
C MET A 246 6.31 -15.29 -22.23
N GLU A 247 5.17 -15.90 -22.52
CA GLU A 247 4.93 -16.54 -23.81
C GLU A 247 4.80 -15.50 -24.96
N ALA A 248 4.19 -14.33 -24.70
CA ALA A 248 4.19 -13.22 -25.66
C ALA A 248 5.63 -12.73 -25.95
N ARG A 249 6.44 -12.57 -24.91
CA ARG A 249 7.87 -12.26 -25.04
C ARG A 249 8.61 -13.32 -25.85
N TYR A 250 8.38 -14.59 -25.56
CA TYR A 250 8.94 -15.73 -26.31
C TYR A 250 8.63 -15.60 -27.81
N GLN A 251 7.36 -15.46 -28.18
CA GLN A 251 6.94 -15.32 -29.57
C GLN A 251 7.57 -14.11 -30.26
N HIS A 252 7.64 -12.97 -29.59
CA HIS A 252 8.23 -11.76 -30.10
C HIS A 252 9.72 -11.92 -30.46
N PHE A 253 10.51 -12.53 -29.56
CA PHE A 253 11.94 -12.73 -29.82
C PHE A 253 12.23 -13.87 -30.80
N MET A 254 11.42 -14.93 -30.81
CA MET A 254 11.49 -16.00 -31.82
C MET A 254 11.24 -15.46 -33.22
N ALA A 255 10.24 -14.61 -33.40
CA ALA A 255 9.97 -13.96 -34.70
C ALA A 255 11.13 -13.09 -35.20
N LYS A 256 11.99 -12.61 -34.29
CA LYS A 256 13.20 -11.85 -34.58
C LYS A 256 14.47 -12.70 -34.70
N GLY A 257 14.36 -14.02 -34.64
CA GLY A 257 15.49 -14.95 -34.67
C GLY A 257 16.41 -14.87 -33.43
N LYS A 258 15.91 -14.31 -32.30
CA LYS A 258 16.67 -14.13 -31.06
C LYS A 258 16.30 -15.22 -30.05
N GLU A 259 16.62 -16.46 -30.35
CA GLU A 259 16.19 -17.64 -29.61
C GLU A 259 16.65 -17.64 -28.14
N GLN A 260 17.88 -17.19 -27.86
CA GLN A 260 18.40 -17.12 -26.48
C GLN A 260 17.57 -16.16 -25.62
N LEU A 261 17.25 -14.95 -26.11
CA LEU A 261 16.41 -13.97 -25.43
C LEU A 261 14.97 -14.46 -25.28
N ALA A 262 14.47 -15.20 -26.28
CA ALA A 262 13.13 -15.80 -26.23
C ALA A 262 13.00 -16.79 -25.06
N LYS A 263 13.99 -17.64 -24.86
CA LYS A 263 13.98 -18.70 -23.82
C LYS A 263 14.36 -18.21 -22.43
N GLU A 264 14.92 -17.01 -22.29
CA GLU A 264 15.53 -16.50 -21.07
C GLU A 264 14.61 -16.53 -19.86
N TYR A 265 13.34 -16.14 -20.03
CA TYR A 265 12.32 -16.03 -18.98
C TYR A 265 11.08 -16.91 -19.24
N ARG A 266 11.23 -17.95 -20.03
CA ARG A 266 10.10 -18.83 -20.33
C ARG A 266 9.70 -19.63 -19.11
N LEU A 267 8.40 -19.63 -18.74
CA LEU A 267 7.89 -20.16 -17.48
C LEU A 267 7.29 -21.58 -17.62
N ILE A 268 6.98 -22.01 -18.85
CA ILE A 268 6.34 -23.29 -19.13
C ILE A 268 7.22 -24.18 -20.01
N ASP A 269 6.94 -25.47 -19.99
CA ASP A 269 7.48 -26.42 -20.94
C ASP A 269 6.44 -26.70 -22.03
N PRO A 270 6.75 -26.46 -23.32
CA PRO A 270 5.83 -26.75 -24.40
C PRO A 270 5.53 -28.24 -24.59
N ALA A 271 6.38 -29.12 -24.05
CA ALA A 271 6.16 -30.58 -24.04
C ALA A 271 5.32 -31.05 -22.85
N GLU A 272 4.93 -30.15 -21.94
CA GLU A 272 4.06 -30.44 -20.80
C GLU A 272 2.67 -30.85 -21.30
N ASN A 273 2.19 -32.00 -20.83
CA ASN A 273 0.90 -32.57 -21.23
C ASN A 273 0.02 -32.99 -20.03
N SER A 274 0.37 -32.52 -18.83
CA SER A 274 -0.44 -32.74 -17.64
C SER A 274 -1.82 -32.14 -17.81
N GLN A 275 -2.82 -32.88 -17.32
CA GLN A 275 -4.20 -32.42 -17.29
C GLN A 275 -4.58 -32.06 -15.85
N TYR A 276 -4.88 -30.81 -15.62
CA TYR A 276 -5.35 -30.31 -14.33
C TYR A 276 -6.34 -29.17 -14.54
N SER A 277 -7.06 -28.82 -13.49
CA SER A 277 -7.88 -27.63 -13.42
C SER A 277 -7.73 -27.02 -12.02
N SER A 278 -7.43 -25.73 -11.95
CA SER A 278 -7.43 -25.00 -10.69
C SER A 278 -8.86 -24.82 -10.17
N ALA A 279 -9.00 -24.38 -8.92
CA ALA A 279 -10.31 -24.09 -8.35
C ALA A 279 -11.08 -23.00 -9.13
N GLN A 280 -10.36 -22.08 -9.80
CA GLN A 280 -10.93 -21.05 -10.67
C GLN A 280 -11.13 -21.52 -12.13
N GLY A 281 -10.88 -22.79 -12.43
CA GLY A 281 -11.09 -23.38 -13.75
C GLY A 281 -9.94 -23.17 -14.75
N TYR A 282 -8.79 -22.67 -14.34
CA TYR A 282 -7.62 -22.54 -15.20
C TYR A 282 -6.83 -23.86 -15.27
N ASN A 283 -6.30 -24.15 -16.44
CA ASN A 283 -5.46 -25.32 -16.72
C ASN A 283 -4.07 -24.94 -17.28
N ASP A 284 -3.72 -23.66 -17.24
CA ASP A 284 -2.52 -23.07 -17.82
C ASP A 284 -1.86 -22.03 -16.89
N ASN A 285 -1.99 -22.21 -15.55
CA ASN A 285 -1.64 -21.23 -14.53
C ASN A 285 -0.50 -21.66 -13.59
N VAL A 286 0.22 -22.74 -13.89
CA VAL A 286 1.31 -23.25 -13.06
C VAL A 286 2.64 -23.12 -13.78
N VAL A 287 3.61 -22.51 -13.11
CA VAL A 287 4.99 -22.38 -13.59
C VAL A 287 5.72 -23.72 -13.47
N ASN A 288 6.49 -24.07 -14.48
CA ASN A 288 7.35 -25.26 -14.41
C ASN A 288 8.58 -24.99 -13.53
N VAL A 289 8.53 -25.48 -12.30
CA VAL A 289 9.59 -25.31 -11.29
C VAL A 289 10.90 -26.04 -11.58
N ALA A 290 10.94 -26.91 -12.58
CA ALA A 290 12.16 -27.59 -13.02
C ALA A 290 12.99 -26.73 -14.02
N ARG A 291 12.50 -25.56 -14.42
CA ARG A 291 13.17 -24.69 -15.40
C ARG A 291 13.97 -23.58 -14.72
N GLU A 292 15.26 -23.50 -15.02
CA GLU A 292 16.12 -22.40 -14.58
C GLU A 292 15.62 -21.01 -15.00
N SER A 293 14.92 -20.92 -16.15
CA SER A 293 14.31 -19.67 -16.63
C SER A 293 13.23 -19.14 -15.69
N ALA A 294 12.53 -20.00 -14.98
CA ALA A 294 11.53 -19.61 -13.99
C ALA A 294 12.20 -18.89 -12.79
N TYR A 295 13.30 -19.46 -12.28
CA TYR A 295 14.04 -18.83 -11.17
C TYR A 295 14.65 -17.49 -11.57
N ARG A 296 15.24 -17.37 -12.78
CA ARG A 296 15.73 -16.08 -13.30
C ARG A 296 14.61 -15.04 -13.41
N PHE A 297 13.42 -15.45 -13.82
CA PHE A 297 12.26 -14.57 -13.87
C PHE A 297 11.90 -14.03 -12.49
N TYR A 298 11.70 -14.90 -11.51
CA TYR A 298 11.33 -14.48 -10.16
C TYR A 298 12.44 -13.70 -9.46
N GLU A 299 13.71 -14.06 -9.67
CA GLU A 299 14.86 -13.28 -9.19
C GLU A 299 14.83 -11.85 -9.74
N THR A 300 14.59 -11.69 -11.05
CA THR A 300 14.48 -10.38 -11.69
C THR A 300 13.33 -9.57 -11.12
N VAL A 301 12.17 -10.18 -10.93
CA VAL A 301 10.97 -9.54 -10.36
C VAL A 301 11.22 -9.11 -8.91
N ILE A 302 11.69 -10.03 -8.06
CA ILE A 302 11.94 -9.77 -6.64
C ILE A 302 12.99 -8.67 -6.49
N LYS A 303 14.08 -8.71 -7.26
CA LYS A 303 15.11 -7.67 -7.25
C LYS A 303 14.53 -6.31 -7.65
N SER A 304 13.76 -6.25 -8.74
CA SER A 304 13.14 -5.00 -9.19
C SER A 304 12.20 -4.40 -8.15
N ILE A 305 11.39 -5.22 -7.47
CA ILE A 305 10.51 -4.77 -6.39
C ILE A 305 11.33 -4.34 -5.17
N SER A 306 12.33 -5.12 -4.76
CA SER A 306 13.21 -4.78 -3.63
C SER A 306 13.93 -3.44 -3.82
N ASP A 307 14.31 -3.11 -5.07
CA ASP A 307 14.95 -1.83 -5.40
C ASP A 307 13.99 -0.63 -5.30
N MET A 308 12.67 -0.84 -5.22
CA MET A 308 11.67 0.21 -4.97
C MET A 308 11.54 0.57 -3.47
N TYR A 309 11.99 -0.32 -2.57
CA TYR A 309 11.98 -0.10 -1.11
C TYR A 309 13.23 0.66 -0.59
N ARG A 310 14.14 1.05 -1.46
CA ARG A 310 15.38 1.78 -1.14
C ARG A 310 15.25 3.25 -1.45
#